data_1d4cee8d336dd0382250f337aacdf915
#
_entry.id   1d4cee8d336dd0382250f337aacdf915
#
_cell.length_a   1.000
_cell.length_b   1.000
_cell.length_c   1.000
_cell.angle_alpha   90.00
_cell.angle_beta   90.00
_cell.angle_gamma   90.00
#
_symmetry.space_group_name_H-M   'P 1'
#
loop_
_entity.id
_entity.type
_entity.pdbx_description
1 polymer ?
#
loop_
_entity_poly.entity_id
_entity_poly.type
_entity_poly.pdbx_seq_one_letter_code
_entity_poly.pdbx_strand_id
1 'polypeptide(L)' 'MADSKITIKLKKSLIGSKDYQRQSVRGLGLSKLGQVVTVKDTPENRGMIKKAIHLLDVS' A
#
# COMPACT_ATOMS: atom_id res chain seq x y z
N MET A 1 4.79 10.54 21.67
CA MET A 1 4.21 10.51 20.35
C MET A 1 3.66 9.15 20.02
N ALA A 2 2.46 9.12 19.56
CA ALA A 2 1.84 7.86 19.21
C ALA A 2 2.42 7.33 17.91
N ASP A 3 2.89 6.11 17.92
CA ASP A 3 3.28 5.42 16.70
C ASP A 3 2.02 4.88 16.05
N SER A 4 1.44 5.69 15.18
CA SER A 4 0.28 5.24 14.42
C SER A 4 0.73 4.28 13.34
N LYS A 5 -0.05 3.23 13.16
CA LYS A 5 0.20 2.23 12.12
C LYS A 5 -1.01 2.12 11.22
N ILE A 6 -0.76 1.87 9.96
CA ILE A 6 -1.80 1.69 8.96
C ILE A 6 -1.74 0.25 8.47
N THR A 7 -2.87 -0.44 8.52
CA THR A 7 -2.99 -1.78 7.95
C THR A 7 -3.52 -1.65 6.53
N ILE A 8 -2.81 -2.21 5.58
CA ILE A 8 -3.19 -2.17 4.17
C ILE A 8 -3.27 -3.57 3.61
N LYS A 9 -4.23 -3.77 2.72
CA LYS A 9 -4.45 -5.03 2.05
C LYS A 9 -4.51 -4.80 0.55
N LEU A 10 -3.81 -5.62 -0.20
CA LEU A 10 -3.86 -5.56 -1.66
C LEU A 10 -5.15 -6.22 -2.14
N LYS A 11 -6.10 -5.40 -2.59
CA LYS A 11 -7.42 -5.90 -3.00
C LYS A 11 -7.56 -6.14 -4.49
N LYS A 12 -6.64 -5.59 -5.29
CA LYS A 12 -6.68 -5.77 -6.74
C LYS A 12 -5.33 -6.25 -7.23
N SER A 13 -5.36 -7.01 -8.32
CA SER A 13 -4.13 -7.51 -8.95
C SER A 13 -3.27 -6.37 -9.47
N LEU A 14 -1.97 -6.54 -9.41
CA LEU A 14 -1.01 -5.59 -9.98
C LEU A 14 -0.94 -5.70 -11.50
N ILE A 15 -1.53 -6.72 -12.08
CA ILE A 15 -1.56 -6.89 -13.53
C ILE A 15 -2.42 -5.78 -14.14
N GLY A 16 -1.86 -5.05 -15.08
CA GLY A 16 -2.53 -3.91 -15.69
C GLY A 16 -2.40 -2.61 -14.91
N SER A 17 -1.75 -2.62 -13.76
CA SER A 17 -1.47 -1.40 -13.01
C SER A 17 -0.36 -0.61 -13.66
N LYS A 18 -0.35 0.70 -13.42
CA LYS A 18 0.75 1.55 -13.88
C LYS A 18 2.00 1.26 -13.06
N ASP A 19 3.17 1.50 -13.67
CA ASP A 19 4.44 1.19 -13.03
C ASP A 19 4.61 1.87 -11.68
N TYR A 20 4.21 3.14 -11.57
CA TYR A 20 4.34 3.86 -10.31
C TYR A 20 3.47 3.25 -9.20
N GLN A 21 2.33 2.70 -9.57
CA GLN A 21 1.45 2.03 -8.60
C GLN A 21 2.09 0.74 -8.11
N ARG A 22 2.67 -0.04 -9.02
CA ARG A 22 3.38 -1.27 -8.65
C ARG A 22 4.56 -0.99 -7.73
N GLN A 23 5.34 0.03 -8.06
CA GLN A 23 6.49 0.41 -7.25
C GLN A 23 6.04 0.86 -5.85
N SER A 24 4.96 1.61 -5.77
CA SER A 24 4.42 2.06 -4.49
C SER A 24 3.97 0.89 -3.63
N VAL A 25 3.27 -0.05 -4.23
CA VAL A 25 2.80 -1.25 -3.52
C VAL A 25 3.98 -2.09 -3.05
N ARG A 26 4.99 -2.27 -3.89
CA ARG A 26 6.20 -3.00 -3.52
C ARG A 26 6.95 -2.31 -2.38
N GLY A 27 7.03 -0.99 -2.44
CA GLY A 27 7.65 -0.20 -1.38
C GLY A 27 6.95 -0.37 -0.04
N LEU A 28 5.65 -0.64 -0.08
CA LEU A 28 4.87 -0.90 1.13
C LEU A 28 5.01 -2.35 1.62
N GLY A 29 5.59 -3.22 0.81
CA GLY A 29 5.78 -4.61 1.21
C GLY A 29 4.75 -5.58 0.67
N LEU A 30 3.84 -5.10 -0.18
CA LEU A 30 2.81 -5.95 -0.77
C LEU A 30 3.30 -6.50 -2.10
N SER A 31 3.10 -7.79 -2.32
CA SER A 31 3.49 -8.43 -3.57
C SER A 31 2.44 -9.38 -4.12
N LYS A 32 1.49 -9.78 -3.30
CA LYS A 32 0.46 -10.74 -3.72
C LYS A 32 -0.93 -10.20 -3.42
N LEU A 33 -1.87 -10.57 -4.27
CA LEU A 33 -3.27 -10.23 -4.05
C LEU A 33 -3.76 -10.83 -2.74
N GLY A 34 -4.41 -10.01 -1.94
CA GLY A 34 -4.91 -10.44 -0.64
C GLY A 34 -3.91 -10.37 0.50
N GLN A 35 -2.68 -9.99 0.20
CA GLN A 35 -1.67 -9.82 1.23
C GLN A 35 -1.99 -8.62 2.11
N VAL A 36 -1.77 -8.77 3.41
CA VAL A 36 -1.99 -7.68 4.38
C VAL A 36 -0.67 -7.34 5.04
N VAL A 37 -0.36 -6.07 5.12
CA VAL A 37 0.81 -5.59 5.85
C VAL A 37 0.43 -4.39 6.71
N THR A 38 1.18 -4.19 7.77
CA THR A 38 1.05 -3.03 8.63
C THR A 38 2.30 -2.17 8.47
N VAL A 39 2.11 -0.90 8.16
CA VAL A 39 3.20 0.04 7.99
C VAL A 39 3.02 1.22 8.93
N LYS A 40 4.09 1.94 9.19
CA LYS A 40 4.02 3.14 10.01
C LYS A 40 3.26 4.23 9.28
N ASP A 41 2.49 5.00 10.04
CA ASP A 41 1.75 6.14 9.50
C ASP A 41 2.69 7.35 9.36
N THR A 42 3.44 7.34 8.29
CA THR A 42 4.37 8.44 7.96
C THR A 42 3.92 9.11 6.67
N PRO A 43 4.31 10.39 6.45
CA PRO A 43 3.99 11.07 5.19
C PRO A 43 4.48 10.31 3.96
N GLU A 44 5.64 9.66 4.07
CA GLU A 44 6.19 8.87 2.96
C GLU A 44 5.29 7.68 2.63
N ASN A 45 4.88 6.92 3.65
CA ASN A 45 4.00 5.76 3.47
C ASN A 45 2.62 6.20 2.97
N ARG A 46 2.11 7.29 3.50
CA ARG A 46 0.84 7.86 3.03
C ARG A 46 0.91 8.24 1.56
N GLY A 47 2.02 8.82 1.14
CA GLY A 47 2.22 9.17 -0.27
C GLY A 47 2.17 7.95 -1.17
N MET A 48 2.81 6.87 -0.76
CA MET A 48 2.78 5.62 -1.53
C MET A 48 1.38 5.01 -1.55
N ILE A 49 0.67 5.03 -0.43
CA ILE A 49 -0.70 4.53 -0.35
C ILE A 49 -1.60 5.33 -1.29
N LYS A 50 -1.46 6.64 -1.31
CA LYS A 50 -2.26 7.51 -2.18
C LYS A 50 -2.07 7.16 -3.65
N LYS A 51 -0.85 6.85 -4.06
CA LYS A 51 -0.55 6.51 -5.45
C LYS A 51 -1.24 5.21 -5.88
N ALA A 52 -1.45 4.31 -4.95
CA ALA A 52 -2.02 3.00 -5.24
C ALA A 52 -3.33 2.76 -4.50
N ILE A 53 -4.02 3.82 -4.09
CA ILE A 53 -5.23 3.69 -3.24
C ILE A 53 -6.31 2.83 -3.92
N HIS A 54 -6.39 2.87 -5.25
CA HIS A 54 -7.37 2.08 -5.98
C HIS A 54 -7.09 0.58 -5.90
N LEU A 55 -5.86 0.22 -5.58
CA LEU A 55 -5.44 -1.18 -5.49
C LEU A 55 -5.44 -1.68 -4.05
N LEU A 56 -5.56 -0.77 -3.09
CA LEU A 56 -5.38 -1.09 -1.68
C LEU A 56 -6.65 -0.88 -0.88
N ASP A 57 -6.79 -1.68 0.17
CA ASP A 57 -7.81 -1.49 1.17
C ASP A 57 -7.11 -1.05 2.45
N VAL A 58 -7.41 0.16 2.90
CA VAL A 58 -6.76 0.78 4.06
C VAL A 58 -7.70 0.72 5.26
N SER A 59 -7.18 0.24 6.36
CA SER A 59 -7.92 0.17 7.62
C SER A 59 -7.33 1.11 8.65
#